data_cdd85731568e61665d94de66bf3905d0
#
_entry.id   cdd85731568e61665d94de66bf3905d0
#
_cell.length_a   1.000
_cell.length_b   1.000
_cell.length_c   1.000
_cell.angle_alpha   90.00
_cell.angle_beta   90.00
_cell.angle_gamma   90.00
#
_symmetry.space_group_name_H-M   'P 1'
#
loop_
_entity.id
_entity.type
_entity.pdbx_description
1 polymer ?
#
loop_
_entity_poly.entity_id
_entity_poly.type
_entity_poly.pdbx_seq_one_letter_code
_entity_poly.pdbx_strand_id
1 'polypeptide(L)'
;GLPCFHAASPGGYAALLDALYTLAESDAYVRDMQIYEKLIALLTLLMEESWHPDTARAPGSKKQNLQEIKDYLDTHYTEKITLDALAERFYINKFYLTRVFKEQFGQSVTNYLVQLRITQSKRLLRFTDRSIEAVAQECGLNDANYFSRLFKKVEGITPGEYRRQW
;
A
#
# COMPACT_ATOMS: atom_id res chain seq x y z
N GLY A 1 -23.52 -1.14 -2.56
CA GLY A 1 -24.10 -2.08 -1.61
C GLY A 1 -23.10 -2.34 -0.50
N LEU A 2 -23.57 -2.52 0.75
CA LEU A 2 -22.71 -2.93 1.86
C LEU A 2 -22.11 -4.30 1.54
N PRO A 3 -20.82 -4.56 1.88
CA PRO A 3 -20.20 -5.86 1.66
C PRO A 3 -20.98 -6.91 2.50
N CYS A 4 -21.52 -7.91 1.82
CA CYS A 4 -22.17 -9.04 2.48
C CYS A 4 -21.13 -10.08 2.85
N PHE A 5 -21.07 -10.44 4.14
CA PHE A 5 -20.27 -11.57 4.61
C PHE A 5 -21.01 -12.86 4.30
N HIS A 6 -20.37 -13.80 3.63
CA HIS A 6 -20.88 -15.15 3.38
C HIS A 6 -20.04 -16.14 4.18
N ALA A 7 -20.62 -16.64 5.27
CA ALA A 7 -19.97 -17.62 6.13
C ALA A 7 -19.74 -18.94 5.38
N ALA A 8 -18.52 -19.48 5.44
CA ALA A 8 -18.21 -20.80 4.92
C ALA A 8 -18.83 -21.92 5.80
N SER A 9 -19.04 -21.64 7.09
CA SER A 9 -19.63 -22.56 8.07
C SER A 9 -20.83 -21.94 8.78
N PRO A 10 -21.98 -21.68 8.09
CA PRO A 10 -23.11 -21.00 8.68
C PRO A 10 -23.68 -21.69 9.93
N GLY A 11 -23.58 -23.05 10.02
CA GLY A 11 -23.99 -23.80 11.20
C GLY A 11 -23.14 -23.52 12.45
N GLY A 12 -21.86 -23.22 12.29
CA GLY A 12 -20.96 -22.87 13.41
C GLY A 12 -21.35 -21.53 14.07
N TYR A 13 -21.67 -20.53 13.26
CA TYR A 13 -22.15 -19.24 13.75
C TYR A 13 -23.50 -19.33 14.43
N ALA A 14 -24.47 -20.07 13.84
CA ALA A 14 -25.79 -20.27 14.42
C ALA A 14 -25.68 -20.93 15.80
N ALA A 15 -24.89 -21.97 15.94
CA ALA A 15 -24.70 -22.68 17.22
C ALA A 15 -24.08 -21.77 18.30
N LEU A 16 -23.12 -20.92 17.96
CA LEU A 16 -22.50 -19.97 18.89
C LEU A 16 -23.47 -18.85 19.29
N LEU A 17 -24.27 -18.34 18.37
CA LEU A 17 -25.28 -17.32 18.62
C LEU A 17 -26.42 -17.87 19.49
N ASP A 18 -26.90 -19.08 19.24
CA ASP A 18 -27.91 -19.75 20.05
C ASP A 18 -27.39 -20.02 21.46
N ALA A 19 -26.13 -20.43 21.61
CA ALA A 19 -25.51 -20.62 22.91
C ALA A 19 -25.39 -19.29 23.69
N LEU A 20 -25.00 -18.19 23.02
CA LEU A 20 -24.94 -16.86 23.62
C LEU A 20 -26.31 -16.36 24.06
N TYR A 21 -27.36 -16.59 23.25
CA TYR A 21 -28.72 -16.23 23.59
C TYR A 21 -29.21 -17.00 24.83
N THR A 22 -29.00 -18.30 24.87
CA THR A 22 -29.36 -19.16 26.02
C THR A 22 -28.61 -18.74 27.28
N LEU A 23 -27.33 -18.41 27.18
CA LEU A 23 -26.53 -17.93 28.31
C LEU A 23 -26.98 -16.55 28.83
N ALA A 24 -27.43 -15.68 27.92
CA ALA A 24 -27.93 -14.35 28.31
C ALA A 24 -29.16 -14.42 29.20
N GLU A 25 -30.00 -15.44 29.03
CA GLU A 25 -31.19 -15.70 29.88
C GLU A 25 -30.91 -16.54 31.12
N SER A 26 -29.68 -17.02 31.30
CA SER A 26 -29.28 -17.89 32.41
C SER A 26 -28.84 -17.06 33.64
N ASP A 27 -29.22 -17.53 34.85
CA ASP A 27 -28.76 -16.97 36.13
C ASP A 27 -27.54 -17.71 36.73
N ALA A 28 -26.84 -18.48 35.89
CA ALA A 28 -25.69 -19.28 36.34
C ALA A 28 -24.55 -18.39 36.85
N TYR A 29 -23.96 -18.76 37.99
CA TYR A 29 -22.83 -18.02 38.64
C TYR A 29 -21.64 -17.75 37.70
N VAL A 30 -21.41 -18.66 36.75
CA VAL A 30 -20.30 -18.55 35.76
C VAL A 30 -20.75 -18.01 34.38
N ARG A 31 -21.99 -17.53 34.29
CA ARG A 31 -22.59 -17.06 33.03
C ARG A 31 -21.71 -16.10 32.26
N ASP A 32 -21.18 -15.09 32.93
CA ASP A 32 -20.37 -14.05 32.26
C ASP A 32 -19.08 -14.62 31.68
N MET A 33 -18.42 -15.55 32.37
CA MET A 33 -17.25 -16.25 31.83
C MET A 33 -17.59 -17.12 30.61
N GLN A 34 -18.74 -17.80 30.63
CA GLN A 34 -19.20 -18.61 29.52
C GLN A 34 -19.59 -17.72 28.32
N ILE A 35 -20.18 -16.57 28.54
CA ILE A 35 -20.45 -15.56 27.48
C ILE A 35 -19.11 -15.11 26.84
N TYR A 36 -18.11 -14.75 27.65
CA TYR A 36 -16.79 -14.37 27.12
C TYR A 36 -16.12 -15.51 26.30
N GLU A 37 -16.23 -16.76 26.78
CA GLU A 37 -15.72 -17.92 26.04
C GLU A 37 -16.37 -18.03 24.66
N LYS A 38 -17.70 -17.91 24.57
CA LYS A 38 -18.44 -17.99 23.29
C LYS A 38 -18.18 -16.81 22.39
N LEU A 39 -18.01 -15.60 22.95
CA LEU A 39 -17.62 -14.40 22.19
C LEU A 39 -16.21 -14.55 21.60
N ILE A 40 -15.26 -15.07 22.36
CA ILE A 40 -13.92 -15.36 21.86
C ILE A 40 -13.96 -16.42 20.75
N ALA A 41 -14.74 -17.49 20.93
CA ALA A 41 -14.93 -18.53 19.91
C ALA A 41 -15.56 -17.95 18.62
N LEU A 42 -16.55 -17.06 18.74
CA LEU A 42 -17.17 -16.37 17.62
C LEU A 42 -16.16 -15.46 16.88
N LEU A 43 -15.37 -14.67 17.63
CA LEU A 43 -14.31 -13.84 17.06
C LEU A 43 -13.23 -14.68 16.39
N THR A 44 -12.84 -15.81 16.98
CA THR A 44 -11.86 -16.73 16.40
C THR A 44 -12.38 -17.28 15.07
N LEU A 45 -13.64 -17.74 15.04
CA LEU A 45 -14.28 -18.26 13.83
C LEU A 45 -14.38 -17.18 12.74
N LEU A 46 -14.77 -15.95 13.12
CA LEU A 46 -14.76 -14.79 12.22
C LEU A 46 -13.37 -14.48 11.69
N MET A 47 -12.35 -14.54 12.55
CA MET A 47 -10.97 -14.33 12.13
C MET A 47 -10.46 -15.45 11.22
N GLU A 48 -10.75 -16.70 11.51
CA GLU A 48 -10.37 -17.85 10.67
C GLU A 48 -11.05 -17.79 9.31
N GLU A 49 -12.30 -17.41 9.23
CA GLU A 49 -13.04 -17.33 7.95
C GLU A 49 -12.83 -16.00 7.21
N SER A 50 -12.63 -14.88 7.92
CA SER A 50 -12.42 -13.55 7.33
C SER A 50 -10.95 -13.21 7.13
N TRP A 51 -10.09 -13.75 8.00
CA TRP A 51 -8.66 -13.51 8.02
C TRP A 51 -7.91 -14.66 7.36
N HIS A 52 -8.11 -14.81 6.07
CA HIS A 52 -7.13 -15.51 5.25
C HIS A 52 -6.17 -14.45 4.71
N PRO A 53 -4.99 -14.26 5.31
CA PRO A 53 -3.99 -13.35 4.76
C PRO A 53 -3.56 -13.75 3.33
N ASP A 54 -3.88 -14.99 2.92
CA ASP A 54 -3.47 -15.55 1.64
C ASP A 54 -4.59 -16.02 0.70
N THR A 55 -5.86 -16.09 1.11
CA THR A 55 -6.92 -16.66 0.26
C THR A 55 -7.96 -15.67 -0.24
N ALA A 56 -8.01 -14.44 0.27
CA ALA A 56 -8.98 -13.43 -0.16
C ALA A 56 -8.68 -12.83 -1.56
N ARG A 57 -7.56 -13.22 -2.18
CA ARG A 57 -7.24 -12.90 -3.58
C ARG A 57 -6.47 -14.05 -4.21
N ALA A 58 -6.93 -14.52 -5.38
CA ALA A 58 -6.22 -15.48 -6.21
C ALA A 58 -4.73 -15.13 -6.34
N PRO A 59 -3.79 -16.12 -6.44
CA PRO A 59 -2.34 -15.87 -6.51
C PRO A 59 -1.93 -14.87 -7.61
N GLY A 60 -2.78 -14.66 -8.62
CA GLY A 60 -2.61 -13.64 -9.65
C GLY A 60 -2.93 -12.21 -9.19
N SER A 61 -3.80 -12.01 -8.19
CA SER A 61 -4.28 -10.68 -7.82
C SER A 61 -3.27 -9.86 -6.99
N LYS A 62 -2.40 -10.49 -6.20
CA LYS A 62 -1.36 -9.78 -5.41
C LYS A 62 -0.27 -9.19 -6.32
N LYS A 63 0.22 -9.97 -7.28
CA LYS A 63 1.21 -9.50 -8.26
C LYS A 63 0.62 -8.47 -9.21
N GLN A 64 -0.64 -8.66 -9.61
CA GLN A 64 -1.36 -7.75 -10.50
C GLN A 64 -1.57 -6.39 -9.84
N ASN A 65 -1.97 -6.33 -8.58
CA ASN A 65 -2.12 -5.05 -7.85
C ASN A 65 -0.80 -4.30 -7.67
N LEU A 66 0.31 -4.99 -7.41
CA LEU A 66 1.61 -4.33 -7.28
C LEU A 66 2.13 -3.82 -8.62
N GLN A 67 1.84 -4.53 -9.71
CA GLN A 67 2.14 -4.04 -11.06
C GLN A 67 1.29 -2.82 -11.41
N GLU A 68 0.01 -2.81 -11.09
CA GLU A 68 -0.88 -1.66 -11.27
C GLU A 68 -0.40 -0.43 -10.48
N ILE A 69 0.09 -0.62 -9.25
CA ILE A 69 0.70 0.45 -8.46
C ILE A 69 1.97 0.98 -9.12
N LYS A 70 2.82 0.09 -9.61
CA LYS A 70 4.02 0.47 -10.34
C LYS A 70 3.67 1.26 -11.62
N ASP A 71 2.73 0.79 -12.40
CA ASP A 71 2.27 1.45 -13.63
C ASP A 71 1.64 2.82 -13.33
N TYR A 72 0.93 2.93 -12.20
CA TYR A 72 0.43 4.21 -11.71
C TYR A 72 1.56 5.18 -11.36
N LEU A 73 2.60 4.72 -10.67
CA LEU A 73 3.78 5.54 -10.37
C LEU A 73 4.47 5.99 -11.66
N ASP A 74 4.62 5.10 -12.63
CA ASP A 74 5.27 5.36 -13.92
C ASP A 74 4.52 6.43 -14.75
N THR A 75 3.20 6.52 -14.59
CA THR A 75 2.37 7.49 -15.32
C THR A 75 2.14 8.81 -14.56
N HIS A 76 2.15 8.78 -13.21
CA HIS A 76 1.80 9.93 -12.36
C HIS A 76 2.99 10.47 -11.55
N TYR A 77 4.23 10.12 -11.92
CA TYR A 77 5.44 10.50 -11.16
C TYR A 77 5.61 12.01 -10.96
N THR A 78 5.01 12.83 -11.80
CA THR A 78 5.06 14.30 -11.69
C THR A 78 4.18 14.84 -10.57
N GLU A 79 3.21 14.06 -10.10
CA GLU A 79 2.27 14.45 -9.07
C GLU A 79 2.82 14.26 -7.66
N LYS A 80 2.19 14.90 -6.67
CA LYS A 80 2.50 14.66 -5.26
C LYS A 80 1.92 13.33 -4.81
N ILE A 81 2.72 12.27 -4.86
CA ILE A 81 2.32 10.93 -4.43
C ILE A 81 2.83 10.67 -3.00
N THR A 82 1.92 10.24 -2.12
CA THR A 82 2.23 9.77 -0.77
C THR A 82 1.86 8.31 -0.59
N LEU A 83 2.50 7.62 0.36
CA LEU A 83 2.16 6.23 0.68
C LEU A 83 0.71 6.08 1.16
N ASP A 84 0.20 7.07 1.91
CA ASP A 84 -1.18 7.07 2.39
C ASP A 84 -2.18 7.18 1.21
N ALA A 85 -1.93 8.10 0.27
CA ALA A 85 -2.76 8.25 -0.92
C ALA A 85 -2.75 7.00 -1.83
N LEU A 86 -1.59 6.34 -1.96
CA LEU A 86 -1.51 5.07 -2.69
C LEU A 86 -2.27 3.95 -1.97
N ALA A 87 -2.11 3.85 -0.65
CA ALA A 87 -2.78 2.85 0.16
C ALA A 87 -4.31 2.99 0.07
N GLU A 88 -4.81 4.22 0.15
CA GLU A 88 -6.23 4.56 -0.01
C GLU A 88 -6.72 4.23 -1.43
N ARG A 89 -6.01 4.69 -2.46
CA ARG A 89 -6.39 4.48 -3.87
C ARG A 89 -6.50 3.01 -4.25
N PHE A 90 -5.57 2.18 -3.76
CA PHE A 90 -5.52 0.76 -4.08
C PHE A 90 -6.15 -0.14 -3.01
N TYR A 91 -6.82 0.46 -2.01
CA TYR A 91 -7.51 -0.23 -0.91
C TYR A 91 -6.62 -1.25 -0.19
N ILE A 92 -5.38 -0.85 0.11
CA ILE A 92 -4.40 -1.69 0.80
C ILE A 92 -3.82 -0.96 2.01
N ASN A 93 -3.35 -1.74 3.00
CA ASN A 93 -2.67 -1.16 4.15
C ASN A 93 -1.27 -0.65 3.74
N LYS A 94 -0.89 0.57 4.18
CA LYS A 94 0.39 1.20 3.82
C LYS A 94 1.63 0.42 4.29
N PHE A 95 1.56 -0.23 5.46
CA PHE A 95 2.67 -1.05 5.96
C PHE A 95 2.84 -2.31 5.12
N TYR A 96 1.71 -2.92 4.75
CA TYR A 96 1.70 -4.05 3.81
C TYR A 96 2.27 -3.63 2.46
N LEU A 97 1.79 -2.52 1.88
CA LEU A 97 2.32 -1.97 0.61
C LEU A 97 3.83 -1.77 0.67
N THR A 98 4.33 -1.10 1.73
CA THR A 98 5.77 -0.83 1.90
C THR A 98 6.59 -2.11 1.88
N ARG A 99 6.13 -3.14 2.59
CA ARG A 99 6.81 -4.43 2.68
C ARG A 99 6.82 -5.15 1.33
N VAL A 100 5.62 -5.39 0.75
CA VAL A 100 5.50 -6.22 -0.45
C VAL A 100 6.08 -5.54 -1.71
N PHE A 101 6.01 -4.21 -1.79
CA PHE A 101 6.63 -3.46 -2.88
C PHE A 101 8.15 -3.61 -2.84
N LYS A 102 8.76 -3.53 -1.62
CA LYS A 102 10.19 -3.74 -1.44
C LYS A 102 10.60 -5.19 -1.73
N GLU A 103 9.80 -6.16 -1.31
CA GLU A 103 10.04 -7.59 -1.60
C GLU A 103 10.00 -7.89 -3.11
N GLN A 104 9.04 -7.29 -3.84
CA GLN A 104 8.86 -7.57 -5.27
C GLN A 104 9.81 -6.77 -6.17
N PHE A 105 10.06 -5.48 -5.85
CA PHE A 105 10.85 -4.57 -6.71
C PHE A 105 12.22 -4.23 -6.16
N GLY A 106 12.64 -4.82 -5.04
CA GLY A 106 13.96 -4.61 -4.42
C GLY A 106 14.17 -3.25 -3.76
N GLN A 107 13.19 -2.34 -3.82
CA GLN A 107 13.29 -0.98 -3.29
C GLN A 107 11.95 -0.46 -2.78
N SER A 108 12.00 0.57 -1.92
CA SER A 108 10.77 1.20 -1.42
C SER A 108 10.05 2.00 -2.51
N VAL A 109 8.74 2.21 -2.35
CA VAL A 109 7.92 3.07 -3.24
C VAL A 109 8.55 4.46 -3.40
N THR A 110 9.03 5.06 -2.30
CA THR A 110 9.64 6.39 -2.32
C THR A 110 10.94 6.40 -3.14
N ASN A 111 11.79 5.38 -2.96
CA ASN A 111 13.04 5.26 -3.73
C ASN A 111 12.73 5.03 -5.21
N TYR A 112 11.75 4.20 -5.52
CA TYR A 112 11.30 3.97 -6.88
C TYR A 112 10.88 5.28 -7.57
N LEU A 113 10.03 6.08 -6.90
CA LEU A 113 9.58 7.37 -7.41
C LEU A 113 10.72 8.37 -7.61
N VAL A 114 11.68 8.40 -6.69
CA VAL A 114 12.90 9.22 -6.81
C VAL A 114 13.70 8.80 -8.04
N GLN A 115 13.99 7.52 -8.20
CA GLN A 115 14.75 7.01 -9.35
C GLN A 115 14.05 7.33 -10.68
N LEU A 116 12.73 7.18 -10.73
CA LEU A 116 11.94 7.49 -11.90
C LEU A 116 12.04 8.98 -12.28
N ARG A 117 11.87 9.89 -11.30
CA ARG A 117 12.01 11.34 -11.50
C ARG A 117 13.40 11.74 -11.96
N ILE A 118 14.45 11.15 -11.38
CA ILE A 118 15.84 11.40 -11.80
C ILE A 118 16.07 10.88 -13.22
N THR A 119 15.57 9.70 -13.56
CA THR A 119 15.70 9.16 -14.92
C THR A 119 15.03 10.06 -15.96
N GLN A 120 13.83 10.57 -15.68
CA GLN A 120 13.15 11.50 -16.58
C GLN A 120 13.88 12.86 -16.65
N SER A 121 14.40 13.36 -15.54
CA SER A 121 15.17 14.60 -15.53
C SER A 121 16.47 14.51 -16.35
N LYS A 122 17.14 13.36 -16.36
CA LYS A 122 18.31 13.10 -17.23
C LYS A 122 17.97 13.26 -18.71
N ARG A 123 16.79 12.76 -19.12
CA ARG A 123 16.31 12.91 -20.51
C ARG A 123 16.08 14.38 -20.85
N LEU A 124 15.40 15.13 -19.96
CA LEU A 124 15.17 16.57 -20.18
C LEU A 124 16.46 17.36 -20.19
N LEU A 125 17.39 17.08 -19.26
CA LEU A 125 18.68 17.74 -19.21
C LEU A 125 19.53 17.52 -20.46
N ARG A 126 19.43 16.34 -21.07
CA ARG A 126 20.20 15.97 -22.26
C ARG A 126 19.60 16.49 -23.56
N PHE A 127 18.27 16.50 -23.69
CA PHE A 127 17.61 16.75 -24.96
C PHE A 127 16.87 18.09 -25.03
N THR A 128 16.98 18.94 -23.99
CA THR A 128 16.33 20.26 -23.97
C THR A 128 17.22 21.32 -23.31
N ASP A 129 17.02 22.59 -23.69
CA ASP A 129 17.68 23.75 -23.08
C ASP A 129 16.91 24.36 -21.91
N ARG A 130 15.96 23.62 -21.33
CA ARG A 130 15.15 24.09 -20.19
C ARG A 130 16.02 24.39 -18.98
N SER A 131 15.64 25.40 -18.19
CA SER A 131 16.37 25.69 -16.94
C SER A 131 16.31 24.49 -15.97
N ILE A 132 17.25 24.44 -15.02
CA ILE A 132 17.29 23.39 -14.00
C ILE A 132 15.98 23.40 -13.17
N GLU A 133 15.45 24.59 -12.89
CA GLU A 133 14.20 24.79 -12.20
C GLU A 133 13.01 24.23 -12.98
N ALA A 134 12.96 24.50 -14.28
CA ALA A 134 11.90 23.98 -15.16
C ALA A 134 11.94 22.45 -15.25
N VAL A 135 13.13 21.87 -15.35
CA VAL A 135 13.32 20.41 -15.34
C VAL A 135 12.86 19.82 -14.01
N ALA A 136 13.20 20.44 -12.88
CA ALA A 136 12.78 19.99 -11.56
C ALA A 136 11.24 19.96 -11.45
N GLN A 137 10.58 21.04 -11.84
CA GLN A 137 9.12 21.18 -11.81
C GLN A 137 8.43 20.11 -12.71
N GLU A 138 8.93 19.94 -13.91
CA GLU A 138 8.37 18.98 -14.86
C GLU A 138 8.53 17.53 -14.40
N CYS A 139 9.54 17.25 -13.57
CA CYS A 139 9.72 15.95 -12.94
C CYS A 139 8.99 15.82 -11.58
N GLY A 140 8.13 16.78 -11.20
CA GLY A 140 7.37 16.74 -9.94
C GLY A 140 8.20 17.06 -8.70
N LEU A 141 9.31 17.80 -8.86
CA LEU A 141 10.18 18.27 -7.79
C LEU A 141 10.15 19.81 -7.76
N ASN A 142 9.21 20.37 -6.99
CA ASN A 142 8.95 21.83 -6.98
C ASN A 142 10.06 22.69 -6.38
N ASP A 143 11.04 22.09 -5.69
CA ASP A 143 12.20 22.78 -5.12
C ASP A 143 13.47 22.40 -5.90
N ALA A 144 14.00 23.34 -6.67
CA ALA A 144 15.19 23.15 -7.49
C ALA A 144 16.46 22.86 -6.66
N ASN A 145 16.56 23.40 -5.44
CA ASN A 145 17.66 23.11 -4.53
C ASN A 145 17.58 21.67 -4.01
N TYR A 146 16.39 21.24 -3.63
CA TYR A 146 16.14 19.86 -3.24
C TYR A 146 16.42 18.91 -4.42
N PHE A 147 15.93 19.23 -5.62
CA PHE A 147 16.21 18.48 -6.83
C PHE A 147 17.71 18.34 -7.08
N SER A 148 18.49 19.42 -7.03
CA SER A 148 19.91 19.41 -7.29
C SER A 148 20.69 18.53 -6.30
N ARG A 149 20.32 18.59 -5.02
CA ARG A 149 20.88 17.70 -3.97
C ARG A 149 20.52 16.24 -4.20
N LEU A 150 19.26 15.98 -4.55
CA LEU A 150 18.74 14.63 -4.80
C LEU A 150 19.40 14.01 -6.03
N PHE A 151 19.51 14.78 -7.12
CA PHE A 151 20.17 14.37 -8.36
C PHE A 151 21.64 14.04 -8.10
N LYS A 152 22.37 14.92 -7.39
CA LYS A 152 23.77 14.66 -7.02
C LYS A 152 23.92 13.43 -6.13
N LYS A 153 22.96 13.19 -5.22
CA LYS A 153 22.97 11.99 -4.37
C LYS A 153 22.82 10.70 -5.19
N VAL A 154 22.02 10.72 -6.26
CA VAL A 154 21.72 9.55 -7.09
C VAL A 154 22.77 9.34 -8.18
N GLU A 155 23.18 10.42 -8.88
CA GLU A 155 24.06 10.37 -10.07
C GLU A 155 25.52 10.70 -9.76
N GLY A 156 25.84 11.17 -8.55
CA GLY A 156 27.19 11.58 -8.14
C GLY A 156 27.60 12.98 -8.56
N ILE A 157 26.95 13.59 -9.54
CA ILE A 157 27.22 14.92 -10.09
C ILE A 157 25.96 15.79 -10.08
N THR A 158 26.13 17.11 -10.17
CA THR A 158 24.99 18.04 -10.20
C THR A 158 24.27 18.00 -11.56
N PRO A 159 22.98 18.43 -11.63
CA PRO A 159 22.24 18.52 -12.89
C PRO A 159 22.95 19.37 -13.95
N GLY A 160 23.57 20.49 -13.53
CA GLY A 160 24.31 21.37 -14.42
C GLY A 160 25.63 20.73 -14.95
N GLU A 161 26.33 19.98 -14.11
CA GLU A 161 27.49 19.18 -14.55
C GLU A 161 27.08 18.06 -15.50
N TYR A 162 25.97 17.38 -15.20
CA TYR A 162 25.42 16.33 -16.07
C TYR A 162 25.08 16.88 -17.46
N ARG A 163 24.41 18.05 -17.56
CA ARG A 163 24.09 18.68 -18.84
C ARG A 163 25.33 19.00 -19.67
N ARG A 164 26.42 19.46 -19.04
CA ARG A 164 27.66 19.82 -19.75
C ARG A 164 28.44 18.62 -20.35
N GLN A 165 28.07 17.42 -19.97
CA GLN A 165 28.71 16.20 -20.52
C GLN A 165 28.10 15.78 -21.86
N TRP A 166 27.02 16.40 -22.26
CA TRP A 166 26.26 16.09 -23.49
C TRP A 166 26.10 17.30 -24.38
#